data_73dd5e02bc1b704327652e0387592c2c
#
_entry.id   73dd5e02bc1b704327652e0387592c2c
#
_cell.length_a   1.000
_cell.length_b   1.000
_cell.length_c   1.000
_cell.angle_alpha   90.00
_cell.angle_beta   90.00
_cell.angle_gamma   90.00
#
_symmetry.space_group_name_H-M   'P 1'
#
loop_
_entity.id
_entity.type
_entity.pdbx_description
1 polymer ?
#
loop_
_entity_poly.entity_id
_entity_poly.type
_entity_poly.pdbx_seq_one_letter_code
_entity_poly.pdbx_strand_id
1 'polypeptide(L)'
;MVAEIAALVIFVIMFLLIVLDRIPRQWVTLGCGALMLVLVFGICMHDGGAIWDTLNLSAFGQSTFWYGASESSGGINWSTIVFIAGMMVMVEGMGRVGIFRWLCLKLAKAVHYRTVPLLVCFMVMAAVLSMFIDSITVILFLAAVTAELGRTLRFDPVPMILAEIFCANLGGSATMCGDPPNIIIGTSLGLTFFDFLTNTGVIVLICLVATVVYFYFCFRRILRESESQRPTDITYPDAASAITDRRAFIACGTVFLLVVVLLVTHAQTELTVATIGCIAAVLTALATLCTSGGHAAAGLFAKVDYHTLLFFIGLFVVVSGLEDTGCLDVLAGWISRISGGHAAVMVAIILWLSAVCSAFVDNIPFSATMVPVIQSMSQSQGVDLSLLAWALSIGTDLGGSATPIGASANVVGTSVAAKNGHPVTWGTYCKYCAPATVLVITIAMVCLFVRYL
;
A
#
# COMPACT_ATOMS: atom_id res chain seq x y z
N MET A 1 -12.12 -16.42 -28.22
CA MET A 1 -11.17 -15.65 -29.07
C MET A 1 -11.56 -14.18 -29.27
N VAL A 2 -12.77 -13.80 -29.75
CA VAL A 2 -13.13 -12.37 -29.89
C VAL A 2 -13.23 -11.68 -28.52
N ALA A 3 -13.88 -12.33 -27.54
CA ALA A 3 -13.99 -11.81 -26.17
C ALA A 3 -12.62 -11.62 -25.50
N GLU A 4 -11.73 -12.60 -25.64
CA GLU A 4 -10.34 -12.53 -25.12
C GLU A 4 -9.57 -11.33 -25.71
N ILE A 5 -9.63 -11.17 -27.05
CA ILE A 5 -8.94 -10.05 -27.72
C ILE A 5 -9.53 -8.71 -27.26
N ALA A 6 -10.87 -8.63 -27.15
CA ALA A 6 -11.55 -7.42 -26.72
C ALA A 6 -11.17 -7.08 -25.24
N ALA A 7 -11.19 -8.06 -24.35
CA ALA A 7 -10.80 -7.88 -22.95
C ALA A 7 -9.33 -7.43 -22.83
N LEU A 8 -8.43 -8.07 -23.55
CA LEU A 8 -7.01 -7.72 -23.56
C LEU A 8 -6.79 -6.30 -24.10
N VAL A 9 -7.46 -5.92 -25.19
CA VAL A 9 -7.34 -4.57 -25.75
C VAL A 9 -7.84 -3.52 -24.78
N ILE A 10 -9.01 -3.73 -24.13
CA ILE A 10 -9.55 -2.81 -23.12
C ILE A 10 -8.55 -2.67 -21.97
N PHE A 11 -7.99 -3.77 -21.49
CA PHE A 11 -7.00 -3.75 -20.41
C PHE A 11 -5.72 -3.00 -20.80
N VAL A 12 -5.15 -3.27 -21.98
CA VAL A 12 -3.95 -2.57 -22.46
C VAL A 12 -4.22 -1.06 -22.59
N ILE A 13 -5.39 -0.67 -23.15
CA ILE A 13 -5.78 0.74 -23.24
C ILE A 13 -5.90 1.36 -21.85
N MET A 14 -6.56 0.67 -20.91
CA MET A 14 -6.67 1.13 -19.52
C MET A 14 -5.28 1.37 -18.92
N PHE A 15 -4.37 0.41 -19.06
CA PHE A 15 -3.01 0.52 -18.54
C PHE A 15 -2.23 1.69 -19.16
N LEU A 16 -2.28 1.83 -20.47
CA LEU A 16 -1.63 2.94 -21.19
C LEU A 16 -2.17 4.31 -20.73
N LEU A 17 -3.49 4.43 -20.56
CA LEU A 17 -4.11 5.68 -20.10
C LEU A 17 -3.74 6.00 -18.64
N ILE A 18 -3.64 5.00 -17.77
CA ILE A 18 -3.17 5.16 -16.38
C ILE A 18 -1.70 5.64 -16.37
N VAL A 19 -0.82 5.03 -17.16
CA VAL A 19 0.60 5.41 -17.25
C VAL A 19 0.78 6.82 -17.83
N LEU A 20 -0.04 7.22 -18.80
CA LEU A 20 0.00 8.57 -19.37
C LEU A 20 -0.46 9.66 -18.40
N ASP A 21 -1.23 9.31 -17.37
CA ASP A 21 -1.73 10.16 -16.28
C ASP A 21 -2.37 11.50 -16.75
N ARG A 22 -2.96 11.49 -17.96
CA ARG A 22 -3.64 12.67 -18.54
C ARG A 22 -5.10 12.77 -18.14
N ILE A 23 -5.72 11.67 -17.79
CA ILE A 23 -7.11 11.54 -17.36
C ILE A 23 -7.12 11.00 -15.94
N PRO A 24 -7.93 11.53 -15.02
CA PRO A 24 -8.01 10.99 -13.67
C PRO A 24 -8.28 9.47 -13.67
N ARG A 25 -7.49 8.72 -12.95
CA ARG A 25 -7.42 7.23 -12.99
C ARG A 25 -8.78 6.55 -12.78
N GLN A 26 -9.62 7.10 -11.91
CA GLN A 26 -10.96 6.56 -11.66
C GLN A 26 -11.87 6.61 -12.91
N TRP A 27 -11.77 7.65 -13.73
CA TRP A 27 -12.57 7.73 -14.95
C TRP A 27 -12.07 6.76 -16.03
N VAL A 28 -10.77 6.52 -16.08
CA VAL A 28 -10.17 5.53 -16.98
C VAL A 28 -10.67 4.13 -16.62
N THR A 29 -10.57 3.73 -15.35
CA THR A 29 -10.95 2.38 -14.91
C THR A 29 -12.46 2.17 -14.98
N LEU A 30 -13.28 3.15 -14.57
CA LEU A 30 -14.74 3.07 -14.70
C LEU A 30 -15.19 3.01 -16.15
N GLY A 31 -14.59 3.81 -17.04
CA GLY A 31 -14.92 3.79 -18.46
C GLY A 31 -14.53 2.45 -19.12
N CYS A 32 -13.34 1.95 -18.84
CA CYS A 32 -12.91 0.64 -19.32
C CYS A 32 -13.72 -0.51 -18.67
N GLY A 33 -14.09 -0.40 -17.40
CA GLY A 33 -14.99 -1.33 -16.73
C GLY A 33 -16.39 -1.36 -17.38
N ALA A 34 -16.97 -0.20 -17.66
CA ALA A 34 -18.24 -0.13 -18.39
C ALA A 34 -18.16 -0.74 -19.80
N LEU A 35 -17.04 -0.49 -20.50
CA LEU A 35 -16.80 -1.14 -21.80
C LEU A 35 -16.67 -2.65 -21.65
N MET A 36 -16.00 -3.14 -20.60
CA MET A 36 -15.88 -4.58 -20.30
C MET A 36 -17.26 -5.21 -20.11
N LEU A 37 -18.12 -4.60 -19.26
CA LEU A 37 -19.48 -5.10 -19.01
C LEU A 37 -20.33 -5.13 -20.28
N VAL A 38 -20.28 -4.09 -21.11
CA VAL A 38 -21.14 -3.97 -22.28
C VAL A 38 -20.61 -4.76 -23.47
N LEU A 39 -19.32 -4.58 -23.84
CA LEU A 39 -18.75 -5.19 -25.03
C LEU A 39 -18.36 -6.66 -24.79
N VAL A 40 -17.66 -6.95 -23.71
CA VAL A 40 -17.15 -8.31 -23.48
C VAL A 40 -18.27 -9.21 -22.98
N PHE A 41 -18.86 -8.91 -21.83
CA PHE A 41 -19.90 -9.76 -21.25
C PHE A 41 -21.22 -9.68 -22.02
N GLY A 42 -21.68 -8.46 -22.37
CA GLY A 42 -22.98 -8.28 -23.03
C GLY A 42 -22.98 -8.71 -24.50
N ILE A 43 -22.01 -8.26 -25.31
CA ILE A 43 -22.03 -8.48 -26.77
C ILE A 43 -21.21 -9.69 -27.18
N CYS A 44 -20.00 -9.90 -26.65
CA CYS A 44 -19.13 -11.00 -27.10
C CYS A 44 -19.47 -12.33 -26.46
N MET A 45 -19.76 -12.35 -25.15
CA MET A 45 -20.08 -13.56 -24.40
C MET A 45 -21.58 -13.85 -24.33
N HIS A 46 -22.44 -12.82 -24.49
CA HIS A 46 -23.91 -12.90 -24.34
C HIS A 46 -24.31 -13.45 -22.96
N ASP A 47 -23.50 -13.16 -21.92
CA ASP A 47 -23.68 -13.66 -20.57
C ASP A 47 -24.07 -12.52 -19.61
N GLY A 48 -25.38 -12.36 -19.42
CA GLY A 48 -25.92 -11.41 -18.44
C GLY A 48 -25.67 -11.85 -16.99
N GLY A 49 -25.45 -13.14 -16.74
CA GLY A 49 -25.08 -13.68 -15.42
C GLY A 49 -23.72 -13.18 -15.00
N ALA A 50 -22.72 -13.27 -15.88
CA ALA A 50 -21.36 -12.79 -15.61
C ALA A 50 -21.31 -11.29 -15.22
N ILE A 51 -22.24 -10.46 -15.72
CA ILE A 51 -22.36 -9.05 -15.29
C ILE A 51 -22.72 -8.96 -13.81
N TRP A 52 -23.72 -9.73 -13.36
CA TRP A 52 -24.13 -9.72 -11.95
C TRP A 52 -23.11 -10.34 -11.03
N ASP A 53 -22.43 -11.39 -11.47
CA ASP A 53 -21.36 -12.04 -10.74
C ASP A 53 -20.16 -11.09 -10.62
N THR A 54 -19.80 -10.37 -11.69
CA THR A 54 -18.75 -9.34 -11.66
C THR A 54 -19.09 -8.20 -10.71
N LEU A 55 -20.33 -7.69 -10.72
CA LEU A 55 -20.75 -6.62 -9.81
C LEU A 55 -20.78 -7.08 -8.36
N ASN A 56 -20.99 -8.37 -8.11
CA ASN A 56 -20.91 -9.03 -6.81
C ASN A 56 -21.70 -8.32 -5.67
N LEU A 57 -22.82 -7.69 -5.98
CA LEU A 57 -23.61 -6.94 -4.99
C LEU A 57 -24.29 -7.87 -3.98
N SER A 58 -24.51 -9.13 -4.33
CA SER A 58 -25.05 -10.16 -3.44
C SER A 58 -24.13 -10.44 -2.23
N ALA A 59 -22.86 -10.13 -2.32
CA ALA A 59 -21.88 -10.30 -1.25
C ALA A 59 -22.33 -9.61 0.06
N PHE A 60 -22.88 -8.40 -0.02
CA PHE A 60 -23.32 -7.65 1.17
C PHE A 60 -24.43 -8.35 1.97
N GLY A 61 -25.22 -9.20 1.33
CA GLY A 61 -26.28 -10.01 1.98
C GLY A 61 -25.79 -11.32 2.60
N GLN A 62 -24.56 -11.72 2.34
CA GLN A 62 -24.00 -12.96 2.85
C GLN A 62 -23.38 -12.75 4.23
N SER A 63 -23.62 -13.70 5.15
CA SER A 63 -23.00 -13.65 6.49
C SER A 63 -21.48 -13.74 6.41
N THR A 64 -20.96 -14.47 5.44
CA THR A 64 -19.53 -14.64 5.19
C THR A 64 -18.81 -13.34 4.80
N PHE A 65 -19.53 -12.35 4.30
CA PHE A 65 -18.95 -11.02 4.04
C PHE A 65 -18.58 -10.29 5.34
N TRP A 66 -19.35 -10.51 6.39
CA TRP A 66 -19.19 -9.82 7.68
C TRP A 66 -18.45 -10.66 8.71
N TYR A 67 -18.62 -11.99 8.65
CA TYR A 67 -18.14 -12.93 9.65
C TYR A 67 -17.76 -14.27 9.01
N GLY A 68 -16.56 -14.76 9.28
CA GLY A 68 -16.04 -16.02 8.76
C GLY A 68 -14.88 -15.84 7.79
N ALA A 69 -14.39 -16.94 7.21
CA ALA A 69 -13.39 -16.90 6.15
C ALA A 69 -14.06 -16.44 4.84
N SER A 70 -13.77 -15.23 4.42
CA SER A 70 -14.25 -14.69 3.15
C SER A 70 -13.27 -15.08 2.05
N GLU A 71 -13.59 -16.12 1.28
CA GLU A 71 -13.02 -16.27 -0.05
C GLU A 71 -13.80 -15.35 -0.99
N SER A 72 -13.18 -14.38 -1.63
CA SER A 72 -13.85 -13.57 -2.64
C SER A 72 -14.02 -14.42 -3.89
N SER A 73 -15.22 -14.88 -4.15
CA SER A 73 -15.61 -15.37 -5.47
C SER A 73 -15.57 -14.21 -6.44
N GLY A 74 -14.68 -14.21 -7.43
CA GLY A 74 -14.63 -13.32 -8.60
C GLY A 74 -15.31 -11.92 -8.52
N GLY A 75 -15.05 -11.05 -9.49
CA GLY A 75 -15.73 -9.75 -9.57
C GLY A 75 -15.18 -8.69 -8.60
N ILE A 76 -16.02 -7.70 -8.26
CA ILE A 76 -15.63 -6.58 -7.38
C ILE A 76 -15.39 -7.08 -5.95
N ASN A 77 -14.17 -6.87 -5.45
CA ASN A 77 -13.82 -7.19 -4.07
C ASN A 77 -14.29 -6.07 -3.12
N TRP A 78 -15.57 -6.15 -2.72
CA TRP A 78 -16.16 -5.18 -1.80
C TRP A 78 -15.53 -5.17 -0.42
N SER A 79 -14.99 -6.30 0.05
CA SER A 79 -14.29 -6.37 1.34
C SER A 79 -13.08 -5.44 1.37
N THR A 80 -12.28 -5.44 0.32
CA THR A 80 -11.15 -4.51 0.16
C THR A 80 -11.63 -3.06 0.17
N ILE A 81 -12.67 -2.74 -0.62
CA ILE A 81 -13.16 -1.35 -0.77
C ILE A 81 -13.70 -0.81 0.56
N VAL A 82 -14.51 -1.58 1.25
CA VAL A 82 -15.11 -1.21 2.55
C VAL A 82 -14.02 -1.05 3.61
N PHE A 83 -13.04 -1.96 3.64
CA PHE A 83 -11.92 -1.89 4.56
C PHE A 83 -11.09 -0.61 4.35
N ILE A 84 -10.66 -0.34 3.11
CA ILE A 84 -9.87 0.85 2.78
C ILE A 84 -10.64 2.13 3.15
N ALA A 85 -11.93 2.21 2.80
CA ALA A 85 -12.78 3.36 3.16
C ALA A 85 -12.83 3.57 4.68
N GLY A 86 -13.00 2.49 5.45
CA GLY A 86 -13.03 2.55 6.91
C GLY A 86 -11.71 3.01 7.52
N MET A 87 -10.60 2.50 7.02
CA MET A 87 -9.26 2.90 7.46
C MET A 87 -8.97 4.37 7.13
N MET A 88 -9.39 4.87 5.97
CA MET A 88 -9.25 6.29 5.60
C MET A 88 -9.97 7.20 6.60
N VAL A 89 -11.18 6.85 7.05
CA VAL A 89 -11.91 7.59 8.08
C VAL A 89 -11.13 7.61 9.40
N MET A 90 -10.60 6.48 9.83
CA MET A 90 -9.84 6.37 11.08
C MET A 90 -8.56 7.22 11.02
N VAL A 91 -7.81 7.12 9.94
CA VAL A 91 -6.54 7.82 9.77
C VAL A 91 -6.73 9.33 9.67
N GLU A 92 -7.79 9.80 9.00
CA GLU A 92 -8.17 11.21 8.99
C GLU A 92 -8.48 11.72 10.41
N GLY A 93 -9.20 10.92 11.22
CA GLY A 93 -9.45 11.23 12.62
C GLY A 93 -8.15 11.41 13.42
N MET A 94 -7.21 10.49 13.26
CA MET A 94 -5.89 10.55 13.91
C MET A 94 -5.07 11.77 13.46
N GLY A 95 -5.11 12.08 12.17
CA GLY A 95 -4.43 13.23 11.58
C GLY A 95 -4.91 14.55 12.16
N ARG A 96 -6.23 14.73 12.27
CA ARG A 96 -6.85 15.97 12.81
C ARG A 96 -6.50 16.26 14.27
N VAL A 97 -6.38 15.22 15.08
CA VAL A 97 -6.02 15.38 16.50
C VAL A 97 -4.52 15.51 16.73
N GLY A 98 -3.71 15.37 15.66
CA GLY A 98 -2.27 15.60 15.68
C GLY A 98 -1.41 14.43 16.15
N ILE A 99 -1.93 13.19 16.16
CA ILE A 99 -1.21 11.99 16.63
C ILE A 99 0.12 11.83 15.88
N PHE A 100 0.12 11.92 14.56
CA PHE A 100 1.33 11.71 13.75
C PHE A 100 2.38 12.77 14.03
N ARG A 101 1.99 14.06 14.05
CA ARG A 101 2.91 15.15 14.35
C ARG A 101 3.47 15.04 15.77
N TRP A 102 2.62 14.71 16.74
CA TRP A 102 3.05 14.47 18.12
C TRP A 102 4.10 13.37 18.20
N LEU A 103 3.87 12.24 17.53
CA LEU A 103 4.79 11.09 17.52
C LEU A 103 6.15 11.47 16.92
N CYS A 104 6.14 12.17 15.77
CA CYS A 104 7.37 12.66 15.12
C CYS A 104 8.18 13.58 16.04
N LEU A 105 7.52 14.58 16.63
CA LEU A 105 8.20 15.54 17.51
C LEU A 105 8.69 14.90 18.81
N LYS A 106 7.96 13.94 19.34
CA LYS A 106 8.38 13.18 20.52
C LYS A 106 9.62 12.33 20.24
N LEU A 107 9.68 11.65 19.09
CA LEU A 107 10.85 10.90 18.67
C LEU A 107 12.03 11.82 18.37
N ALA A 108 11.80 12.96 17.70
CA ALA A 108 12.85 13.95 17.44
C ALA A 108 13.46 14.46 18.74
N LYS A 109 12.64 14.73 19.76
CA LYS A 109 13.08 15.12 21.11
C LYS A 109 13.87 14.00 21.78
N ALA A 110 13.45 12.75 21.66
CA ALA A 110 14.13 11.60 22.26
C ALA A 110 15.56 11.42 21.73
N VAL A 111 15.81 11.72 20.45
CA VAL A 111 17.15 11.69 19.83
C VAL A 111 17.88 13.04 19.91
N HIS A 112 17.39 13.97 20.75
CA HIS A 112 17.96 15.31 20.95
C HIS A 112 18.10 16.10 19.64
N TYR A 113 17.19 15.89 18.70
CA TYR A 113 17.19 16.54 17.38
C TYR A 113 18.48 16.35 16.56
N ARG A 114 19.27 15.32 16.86
CA ARG A 114 20.46 14.96 16.06
C ARG A 114 20.03 14.38 14.74
N THR A 115 20.58 14.90 13.63
CA THR A 115 20.10 14.60 12.28
C THR A 115 20.26 13.13 11.87
N VAL A 116 21.39 12.49 12.21
CA VAL A 116 21.63 11.08 11.85
C VAL A 116 20.78 10.10 12.67
N PRO A 117 20.69 10.20 14.01
CA PRO A 117 19.73 9.41 14.76
C PRO A 117 18.28 9.67 14.35
N LEU A 118 17.93 10.90 13.98
CA LEU A 118 16.60 11.27 13.50
C LEU A 118 16.24 10.53 12.20
N LEU A 119 17.19 10.46 11.24
CA LEU A 119 17.03 9.66 10.02
C LEU A 119 16.62 8.22 10.37
N VAL A 120 17.40 7.54 11.22
CA VAL A 120 17.13 6.15 11.59
C VAL A 120 15.78 5.99 12.30
N CYS A 121 15.48 6.88 13.25
CA CYS A 121 14.20 6.84 13.96
C CYS A 121 13.01 7.05 13.03
N PHE A 122 13.11 7.99 12.07
CA PHE A 122 12.02 8.27 11.14
C PHE A 122 11.87 7.16 10.09
N MET A 123 12.96 6.53 9.65
CA MET A 123 12.92 5.33 8.81
C MET A 123 12.17 4.18 9.50
N VAL A 124 12.54 3.88 10.74
CA VAL A 124 11.88 2.80 11.52
C VAL A 124 10.41 3.18 11.80
N MET A 125 10.14 4.43 12.14
CA MET A 125 8.77 4.90 12.37
C MET A 125 7.92 4.82 11.11
N ALA A 126 8.46 5.22 9.96
CA ALA A 126 7.78 5.09 8.66
C ALA A 126 7.39 3.64 8.39
N ALA A 127 8.34 2.71 8.56
CA ALA A 127 8.08 1.29 8.38
C ALA A 127 7.01 0.76 9.35
N VAL A 128 7.14 1.05 10.64
CA VAL A 128 6.20 0.55 11.67
C VAL A 128 4.79 1.12 11.49
N LEU A 129 4.66 2.41 11.17
CA LEU A 129 3.34 3.00 10.93
C LEU A 129 2.70 2.43 9.67
N SER A 130 3.48 2.24 8.60
CA SER A 130 2.98 1.66 7.36
C SER A 130 2.55 0.19 7.46
N MET A 131 2.90 -0.51 8.52
CA MET A 131 2.33 -1.85 8.77
C MET A 131 0.82 -1.80 9.06
N PHE A 132 0.28 -0.68 9.51
CA PHE A 132 -1.12 -0.55 9.97
C PHE A 132 -1.89 0.56 9.26
N ILE A 133 -1.20 1.45 8.58
CA ILE A 133 -1.75 2.62 7.92
C ILE A 133 -1.10 2.68 6.54
N ASP A 134 -1.88 3.02 5.52
CA ASP A 134 -1.36 3.10 4.16
C ASP A 134 -0.13 4.03 4.04
N SER A 135 0.80 3.63 3.19
CA SER A 135 2.08 4.31 3.00
C SER A 135 1.93 5.76 2.53
N ILE A 136 0.88 6.07 1.78
CA ILE A 136 0.59 7.43 1.28
C ILE A 136 0.35 8.37 2.45
N THR A 137 -0.53 7.97 3.37
CA THR A 137 -0.89 8.78 4.55
C THR A 137 0.30 8.94 5.49
N VAL A 138 1.04 7.86 5.74
CA VAL A 138 2.26 7.92 6.59
C VAL A 138 3.24 8.95 6.02
N ILE A 139 3.52 8.91 4.72
CA ILE A 139 4.47 9.82 4.09
C ILE A 139 3.94 11.25 4.03
N LEU A 140 2.64 11.45 3.83
CA LEU A 140 2.06 12.79 3.83
C LEU A 140 2.36 13.55 5.14
N PHE A 141 2.20 12.88 6.28
CA PHE A 141 2.47 13.49 7.59
C PHE A 141 3.96 13.53 7.91
N LEU A 142 4.69 12.45 7.64
CA LEU A 142 6.09 12.33 8.02
C LEU A 142 6.97 13.31 7.24
N ALA A 143 6.84 13.33 5.91
CA ALA A 143 7.58 14.25 5.06
C ALA A 143 7.26 15.72 5.37
N ALA A 144 6.02 16.04 5.75
CA ALA A 144 5.67 17.39 6.16
C ALA A 144 6.41 17.81 7.44
N VAL A 145 6.47 16.93 8.45
CA VAL A 145 7.22 17.21 9.70
C VAL A 145 8.72 17.23 9.44
N THR A 146 9.23 16.35 8.59
CA THR A 146 10.65 16.34 8.19
C THR A 146 11.04 17.63 7.49
N ALA A 147 10.20 18.15 6.60
CA ALA A 147 10.42 19.44 5.95
C ALA A 147 10.38 20.61 6.95
N GLU A 148 9.46 20.59 7.92
CA GLU A 148 9.39 21.57 9.02
C GLU A 148 10.67 21.53 9.87
N LEU A 149 11.11 20.34 10.27
CA LEU A 149 12.35 20.15 11.02
C LEU A 149 13.58 20.56 10.21
N GLY A 150 13.60 20.26 8.92
CA GLY A 150 14.65 20.70 7.98
C GLY A 150 14.86 22.21 7.97
N ARG A 151 13.74 22.98 7.94
CA ARG A 151 13.80 24.44 8.04
C ARG A 151 14.27 24.91 9.41
N THR A 152 13.76 24.31 10.50
CA THR A 152 14.09 24.70 11.86
C THR A 152 15.56 24.37 12.20
N LEU A 153 16.02 23.19 11.83
CA LEU A 153 17.35 22.67 12.14
C LEU A 153 18.39 22.97 11.04
N ARG A 154 17.96 23.60 9.93
CA ARG A 154 18.77 23.97 8.78
C ARG A 154 19.51 22.81 8.12
N PHE A 155 18.79 21.71 7.86
CA PHE A 155 19.31 20.61 7.03
C PHE A 155 18.45 20.40 5.79
N ASP A 156 19.04 19.81 4.74
CA ASP A 156 18.30 19.41 3.54
C ASP A 156 17.38 18.23 3.88
N PRO A 157 16.03 18.36 3.78
CA PRO A 157 15.10 17.31 4.12
C PRO A 157 15.04 16.17 3.09
N VAL A 158 15.53 16.38 1.85
CA VAL A 158 15.41 15.40 0.75
C VAL A 158 15.99 14.03 1.11
N PRO A 159 17.22 13.90 1.66
CA PRO A 159 17.76 12.61 2.04
C PRO A 159 16.87 11.84 3.01
N MET A 160 16.27 12.54 3.97
CA MET A 160 15.41 11.93 4.99
C MET A 160 14.08 11.53 4.40
N ILE A 161 13.45 12.40 3.60
CA ILE A 161 12.17 12.11 2.91
C ILE A 161 12.31 10.91 1.97
N LEU A 162 13.41 10.77 1.22
CA LEU A 162 13.64 9.61 0.36
C LEU A 162 13.73 8.31 1.16
N ALA A 163 14.44 8.34 2.28
CA ALA A 163 14.57 7.18 3.16
C ALA A 163 13.23 6.82 3.84
N GLU A 164 12.43 7.82 4.23
CA GLU A 164 11.08 7.64 4.79
C GLU A 164 10.13 7.01 3.77
N ILE A 165 10.09 7.52 2.53
CA ILE A 165 9.29 6.96 1.43
C ILE A 165 9.62 5.48 1.25
N PHE A 166 10.91 5.17 1.11
CA PHE A 166 11.35 3.80 0.91
C PHE A 166 10.95 2.88 2.07
N CYS A 167 11.12 3.35 3.31
CA CYS A 167 10.77 2.57 4.50
C CYS A 167 9.25 2.45 4.69
N ALA A 168 8.45 3.41 4.25
CA ALA A 168 6.99 3.31 4.30
C ALA A 168 6.49 2.22 3.34
N ASN A 169 6.95 2.20 2.08
CA ASN A 169 6.60 1.13 1.15
C ASN A 169 7.09 -0.24 1.64
N LEU A 170 8.32 -0.29 2.19
CA LEU A 170 8.87 -1.51 2.78
C LEU A 170 8.02 -1.99 3.96
N GLY A 171 7.61 -1.10 4.86
CA GLY A 171 6.75 -1.43 6.00
C GLY A 171 5.35 -1.88 5.57
N GLY A 172 4.82 -1.26 4.52
CA GLY A 172 3.53 -1.62 3.92
C GLY A 172 3.47 -3.08 3.49
N SER A 173 4.56 -3.63 2.97
CA SER A 173 4.64 -5.04 2.55
C SER A 173 4.73 -6.05 3.71
N ALA A 174 4.87 -5.58 4.95
CA ALA A 174 5.00 -6.46 6.11
C ALA A 174 3.69 -7.09 6.58
N THR A 175 2.56 -6.48 6.27
CA THR A 175 1.23 -6.91 6.74
C THR A 175 0.20 -6.81 5.63
N MET A 176 -0.93 -7.49 5.85
CA MET A 176 -2.05 -7.43 4.92
C MET A 176 -2.61 -6.00 4.76
N CYS A 177 -2.53 -5.16 5.80
CA CYS A 177 -3.21 -3.86 5.86
C CYS A 177 -2.31 -2.67 5.53
N GLY A 178 -1.01 -2.92 5.33
CA GLY A 178 -0.02 -1.86 5.16
C GLY A 178 -0.09 -1.16 3.82
N ASP A 179 -0.42 -1.89 2.76
CA ASP A 179 -0.58 -1.32 1.41
C ASP A 179 -1.76 -1.98 0.67
N PRO A 180 -2.47 -1.26 -0.22
CA PRO A 180 -3.61 -1.79 -0.97
C PRO A 180 -3.35 -3.09 -1.74
N PRO A 181 -2.19 -3.31 -2.40
CA PRO A 181 -1.89 -4.60 -3.02
C PRO A 181 -2.02 -5.79 -2.10
N ASN A 182 -1.55 -5.67 -0.85
CA ASN A 182 -1.60 -6.73 0.14
C ASN A 182 -3.02 -7.01 0.62
N ILE A 183 -3.85 -5.97 0.71
CA ILE A 183 -5.28 -6.13 1.02
C ILE A 183 -5.96 -6.94 -0.08
N ILE A 184 -5.67 -6.62 -1.36
CA ILE A 184 -6.20 -7.36 -2.52
C ILE A 184 -5.73 -8.82 -2.47
N ILE A 185 -4.43 -9.06 -2.34
CA ILE A 185 -3.86 -10.42 -2.29
C ILE A 185 -4.46 -11.19 -1.11
N GLY A 186 -4.49 -10.60 0.08
CA GLY A 186 -5.00 -11.22 1.29
C GLY A 186 -6.47 -11.60 1.21
N THR A 187 -7.33 -10.65 0.78
CA THR A 187 -8.78 -10.87 0.67
C THR A 187 -9.16 -11.82 -0.46
N SER A 188 -8.42 -11.79 -1.58
CA SER A 188 -8.68 -12.69 -2.72
C SER A 188 -8.20 -14.11 -2.49
N LEU A 189 -7.17 -14.31 -1.65
CA LEU A 189 -6.58 -15.62 -1.40
C LEU A 189 -6.91 -16.18 -0.01
N GLY A 190 -7.75 -15.51 0.77
CA GLY A 190 -8.11 -15.93 2.12
C GLY A 190 -6.94 -15.89 3.12
N LEU A 191 -5.90 -15.08 2.85
CA LEU A 191 -4.74 -14.95 3.72
C LEU A 191 -5.05 -13.96 4.85
N THR A 192 -4.55 -14.25 6.04
CA THR A 192 -4.81 -13.45 7.23
C THR A 192 -3.71 -12.41 7.48
N PHE A 193 -4.01 -11.42 8.32
CA PHE A 193 -3.00 -10.46 8.79
C PHE A 193 -1.78 -11.18 9.41
N PHE A 194 -2.03 -12.26 10.17
CA PHE A 194 -0.98 -13.00 10.83
C PHE A 194 -0.13 -13.81 9.84
N ASP A 195 -0.72 -14.30 8.74
CA ASP A 195 0.02 -14.98 7.67
C ASP A 195 1.01 -14.02 7.01
N PHE A 196 0.59 -12.78 6.70
CA PHE A 196 1.51 -11.76 6.22
C PHE A 196 2.59 -11.45 7.25
N LEU A 197 2.23 -11.15 8.48
CA LEU A 197 3.19 -10.77 9.53
C LEU A 197 4.26 -11.85 9.75
N THR A 198 3.88 -13.11 9.77
CA THR A 198 4.82 -14.23 10.01
C THR A 198 5.65 -14.58 8.78
N ASN A 199 5.17 -14.31 7.57
CA ASN A 199 5.86 -14.62 6.32
C ASN A 199 6.56 -13.38 5.75
N THR A 200 5.82 -12.45 5.16
CA THR A 200 6.41 -11.24 4.57
C THR A 200 7.02 -10.32 5.64
N GLY A 201 6.38 -10.18 6.81
CA GLY A 201 6.86 -9.34 7.89
C GLY A 201 8.25 -9.70 8.40
N VAL A 202 8.58 -10.99 8.48
CA VAL A 202 9.93 -11.45 8.87
C VAL A 202 10.96 -11.08 7.79
N ILE A 203 10.61 -11.25 6.51
CA ILE A 203 11.48 -10.87 5.38
C ILE A 203 11.69 -9.36 5.37
N VAL A 204 10.61 -8.60 5.55
CA VAL A 204 10.63 -7.13 5.61
C VAL A 204 11.49 -6.62 6.75
N LEU A 205 11.47 -7.28 7.91
CA LEU A 205 12.34 -6.91 9.04
C LEU A 205 13.83 -7.03 8.67
N ILE A 206 14.22 -8.10 7.97
CA ILE A 206 15.60 -8.28 7.47
C ILE A 206 15.94 -7.20 6.45
N CYS A 207 15.02 -6.94 5.51
CA CYS A 207 15.16 -5.89 4.49
C CYS A 207 15.24 -4.49 5.14
N LEU A 208 14.48 -4.23 6.22
CA LEU A 208 14.52 -2.96 6.95
C LEU A 208 15.90 -2.69 7.55
N VAL A 209 16.50 -3.70 8.16
CA VAL A 209 17.88 -3.56 8.71
C VAL A 209 18.86 -3.21 7.59
N ALA A 210 18.79 -3.93 6.46
CA ALA A 210 19.65 -3.65 5.31
C ALA A 210 19.40 -2.24 4.74
N THR A 211 18.14 -1.82 4.65
CA THR A 211 17.72 -0.49 4.18
C THR A 211 18.23 0.62 5.09
N VAL A 212 18.09 0.46 6.41
CA VAL A 212 18.62 1.43 7.40
C VAL A 212 20.13 1.56 7.26
N VAL A 213 20.86 0.45 7.15
CA VAL A 213 22.30 0.45 6.94
C VAL A 213 22.66 1.15 5.63
N TYR A 214 21.97 0.83 4.54
CA TYR A 214 22.20 1.43 3.23
C TYR A 214 22.03 2.96 3.26
N PHE A 215 20.87 3.47 3.70
CA PHE A 215 20.61 4.91 3.74
C PHE A 215 21.47 5.64 4.80
N TYR A 216 21.80 4.98 5.90
CA TYR A 216 22.75 5.53 6.86
C TYR A 216 24.11 5.81 6.17
N PHE A 217 24.65 4.87 5.40
CA PHE A 217 25.92 5.09 4.69
C PHE A 217 25.78 6.14 3.59
N CYS A 218 24.67 6.18 2.86
CA CYS A 218 24.43 7.17 1.82
C CYS A 218 24.36 8.60 2.37
N PHE A 219 23.69 8.81 3.51
CA PHE A 219 23.30 10.15 3.96
C PHE A 219 24.01 10.66 5.20
N ARG A 220 24.69 9.79 5.97
CA ARG A 220 25.35 10.17 7.24
C ARG A 220 26.32 11.37 7.10
N ARG A 221 27.03 11.47 5.98
CA ARG A 221 28.00 12.54 5.77
C ARG A 221 27.30 13.88 5.57
N ILE A 222 26.33 13.94 4.67
CA ILE A 222 25.54 15.14 4.37
C ILE A 222 24.84 15.66 5.63
N LEU A 223 24.23 14.74 6.39
CA LEU A 223 23.48 15.10 7.60
C LEU A 223 24.39 15.55 8.75
N ARG A 224 25.61 14.97 8.89
CA ARG A 224 26.60 15.42 9.89
C ARG A 224 27.17 16.79 9.56
N GLU A 225 27.46 17.05 8.28
CA GLU A 225 27.92 18.36 7.82
C GLU A 225 26.87 19.45 8.11
N SER A 226 25.59 19.17 7.87
CA SER A 226 24.49 20.09 8.22
C SER A 226 24.36 20.29 9.75
N GLU A 227 24.59 19.25 10.56
CA GLU A 227 24.54 19.37 12.02
C GLU A 227 25.65 20.27 12.57
N SER A 228 26.83 20.25 11.97
CA SER A 228 27.96 21.10 12.37
C SER A 228 27.74 22.60 12.07
N GLN A 229 26.86 22.91 11.13
CA GLN A 229 26.52 24.28 10.74
C GLN A 229 25.26 24.81 11.45
N ARG A 230 24.71 24.05 12.39
CA ARG A 230 23.49 24.41 13.12
C ARG A 230 23.70 25.63 14.00
N PRO A 231 22.80 26.64 13.98
CA PRO A 231 22.84 27.76 14.89
C PRO A 231 22.65 27.29 16.35
N THR A 232 23.25 28.01 17.29
CA THR A 232 23.15 27.71 18.73
C THR A 232 21.84 28.16 19.36
N ASP A 233 21.14 29.09 18.70
CA ASP A 233 19.92 29.71 19.21
C ASP A 233 18.69 29.21 18.45
N ILE A 234 18.34 27.91 18.64
CA ILE A 234 17.17 27.28 18.00
C ILE A 234 16.09 27.02 19.04
N THR A 235 14.89 27.49 18.76
CA THR A 235 13.69 27.08 19.49
C THR A 235 13.17 25.77 18.93
N TYR A 236 13.28 24.70 19.71
CA TYR A 236 12.82 23.36 19.29
C TYR A 236 11.30 23.26 19.40
N PRO A 237 10.62 22.66 18.41
CA PRO A 237 9.18 22.44 18.48
C PRO A 237 8.81 21.55 19.68
N ASP A 238 7.79 21.93 20.43
CA ASP A 238 7.29 21.10 21.54
C ASP A 238 6.25 20.10 21.03
N ALA A 239 6.43 18.83 21.38
CA ALA A 239 5.50 17.76 21.01
C ALA A 239 4.07 18.00 21.54
N ALA A 240 3.93 18.65 22.71
CA ALA A 240 2.62 18.95 23.28
C ALA A 240 1.81 19.93 22.41
N SER A 241 2.47 20.80 21.67
CA SER A 241 1.81 21.77 20.77
C SER A 241 1.14 21.11 19.55
N ALA A 242 1.48 19.86 19.25
CA ALA A 242 0.85 19.10 18.18
C ALA A 242 -0.55 18.58 18.53
N ILE A 243 -0.88 18.49 19.82
CA ILE A 243 -2.16 17.96 20.30
C ILE A 243 -3.20 19.08 20.28
N THR A 244 -4.20 18.98 19.38
CA THR A 244 -5.27 19.98 19.26
C THR A 244 -6.30 19.88 20.38
N ASP A 245 -6.72 18.66 20.71
CA ASP A 245 -7.61 18.33 21.82
C ASP A 245 -7.16 17.02 22.46
N ARG A 246 -6.85 17.08 23.76
CA ARG A 246 -6.35 15.92 24.50
C ARG A 246 -7.37 14.79 24.63
N ARG A 247 -8.68 15.10 24.73
CA ARG A 247 -9.73 14.07 24.81
C ARG A 247 -9.89 13.35 23.49
N ALA A 248 -9.97 14.11 22.40
CA ALA A 248 -10.04 13.58 21.04
C ALA A 248 -8.78 12.76 20.70
N PHE A 249 -7.59 13.23 21.08
CA PHE A 249 -6.32 12.54 20.90
C PHE A 249 -6.33 11.16 21.58
N ILE A 250 -6.74 11.08 22.84
CA ILE A 250 -6.81 9.81 23.58
C ILE A 250 -7.86 8.89 22.94
N ALA A 251 -9.04 9.41 22.60
CA ALA A 251 -10.13 8.63 22.00
C ALA A 251 -9.71 8.03 20.65
N CYS A 252 -9.19 8.84 19.72
CA CYS A 252 -8.73 8.35 18.41
C CYS A 252 -7.54 7.38 18.55
N GLY A 253 -6.61 7.64 19.46
CA GLY A 253 -5.50 6.74 19.73
C GLY A 253 -5.96 5.39 20.30
N THR A 254 -6.98 5.38 21.17
CA THR A 254 -7.59 4.16 21.71
C THR A 254 -8.31 3.37 20.63
N VAL A 255 -9.06 4.05 19.74
CA VAL A 255 -9.71 3.41 18.59
C VAL A 255 -8.66 2.76 17.68
N PHE A 256 -7.57 3.46 17.37
CA PHE A 256 -6.48 2.89 16.57
C PHE A 256 -5.90 1.62 17.19
N LEU A 257 -5.56 1.67 18.48
CA LEU A 257 -5.03 0.48 19.16
C LEU A 257 -6.03 -0.69 19.18
N LEU A 258 -7.32 -0.40 19.37
CA LEU A 258 -8.36 -1.42 19.30
C LEU A 258 -8.44 -2.04 17.90
N VAL A 259 -8.40 -1.22 16.84
CA VAL A 259 -8.42 -1.71 15.44
C VAL A 259 -7.19 -2.56 15.15
N VAL A 260 -6.00 -2.17 15.63
CA VAL A 260 -4.79 -2.99 15.50
C VAL A 260 -4.97 -4.34 16.20
N VAL A 261 -5.55 -4.38 17.40
CA VAL A 261 -5.82 -5.64 18.09
C VAL A 261 -6.82 -6.49 17.30
N LEU A 262 -7.88 -5.90 16.76
CA LEU A 262 -8.86 -6.62 15.94
C LEU A 262 -8.22 -7.19 14.67
N LEU A 263 -7.32 -6.43 14.00
CA LEU A 263 -6.59 -6.90 12.83
C LEU A 263 -5.65 -8.06 13.15
N VAL A 264 -4.94 -7.99 14.27
CA VAL A 264 -4.05 -9.09 14.70
C VAL A 264 -4.84 -10.33 15.08
N THR A 265 -6.04 -10.17 15.66
CA THR A 265 -6.87 -11.28 16.16
C THR A 265 -8.00 -11.67 15.21
N HIS A 266 -8.04 -11.13 13.98
CA HIS A 266 -9.17 -11.33 13.08
C HIS A 266 -9.40 -12.82 12.72
N ALA A 267 -8.32 -13.60 12.60
CA ALA A 267 -8.40 -15.03 12.35
C ALA A 267 -9.05 -15.81 13.51
N GLN A 268 -8.87 -15.36 14.77
CA GLN A 268 -9.46 -15.97 15.95
C GLN A 268 -10.88 -15.46 16.22
N THR A 269 -11.15 -14.20 15.89
CA THR A 269 -12.46 -13.58 16.08
C THR A 269 -13.42 -13.84 14.94
N GLU A 270 -12.94 -14.42 13.84
CA GLU A 270 -13.65 -14.62 12.58
C GLU A 270 -14.27 -13.34 12.00
N LEU A 271 -13.81 -12.17 12.43
CA LEU A 271 -14.22 -10.88 11.87
C LEU A 271 -13.51 -10.66 10.53
N THR A 272 -14.28 -10.39 9.49
CA THR A 272 -13.68 -10.05 8.20
C THR A 272 -13.04 -8.67 8.25
N VAL A 273 -12.10 -8.40 7.32
CA VAL A 273 -11.49 -7.08 7.21
C VAL A 273 -12.51 -5.98 6.91
N ALA A 274 -13.57 -6.29 6.14
CA ALA A 274 -14.68 -5.35 5.88
C ALA A 274 -15.35 -4.91 7.19
N THR A 275 -15.66 -5.86 8.08
CA THR A 275 -16.25 -5.58 9.39
C THR A 275 -15.32 -4.73 10.25
N ILE A 276 -14.02 -5.05 10.28
CA ILE A 276 -13.02 -4.26 11.02
C ILE A 276 -12.93 -2.84 10.47
N GLY A 277 -12.95 -2.66 9.15
CA GLY A 277 -13.01 -1.33 8.52
C GLY A 277 -14.25 -0.53 8.92
N CYS A 278 -15.42 -1.16 8.93
CA CYS A 278 -16.65 -0.53 9.43
C CYS A 278 -16.55 -0.14 10.91
N ILE A 279 -16.02 -1.02 11.76
CA ILE A 279 -15.79 -0.74 13.18
C ILE A 279 -14.85 0.46 13.34
N ALA A 280 -13.75 0.50 12.59
CA ALA A 280 -12.80 1.60 12.60
C ALA A 280 -13.46 2.95 12.25
N ALA A 281 -14.26 2.98 11.17
CA ALA A 281 -14.99 4.18 10.75
C ALA A 281 -16.01 4.63 11.79
N VAL A 282 -16.85 3.71 12.27
CA VAL A 282 -17.93 4.02 13.22
C VAL A 282 -17.36 4.51 14.55
N LEU A 283 -16.38 3.80 15.11
CA LEU A 283 -15.79 4.19 16.40
C LEU A 283 -15.05 5.54 16.29
N THR A 284 -14.35 5.79 15.19
CA THR A 284 -13.69 7.09 14.97
C THR A 284 -14.70 8.22 14.81
N ALA A 285 -15.79 7.97 14.06
CA ALA A 285 -16.86 8.96 13.91
C ALA A 285 -17.55 9.26 15.24
N LEU A 286 -17.83 8.24 16.05
CA LEU A 286 -18.39 8.39 17.39
C LEU A 286 -17.43 9.13 18.34
N ALA A 287 -16.15 8.76 18.35
CA ALA A 287 -15.12 9.45 19.15
C ALA A 287 -15.04 10.93 18.77
N THR A 288 -15.05 11.25 17.47
CA THR A 288 -15.02 12.63 16.98
C THR A 288 -16.32 13.36 17.28
N LEU A 289 -17.48 12.71 17.16
CA LEU A 289 -18.78 13.28 17.49
C LEU A 289 -18.82 13.69 18.97
N CYS A 290 -18.38 12.84 19.87
CA CYS A 290 -18.39 13.07 21.31
C CYS A 290 -17.39 14.15 21.76
N THR A 291 -16.29 14.33 21.04
CA THR A 291 -15.23 15.26 21.44
C THR A 291 -15.27 16.59 20.69
N SER A 292 -15.57 16.56 19.39
CA SER A 292 -15.45 17.73 18.50
C SER A 292 -16.77 18.12 17.82
N GLY A 293 -17.84 17.33 18.04
CA GLY A 293 -19.19 17.62 17.54
C GLY A 293 -19.49 17.08 16.15
N GLY A 294 -20.78 17.19 15.76
CA GLY A 294 -21.30 16.54 14.53
C GLY A 294 -20.70 17.05 13.22
N HIS A 295 -20.36 18.33 13.14
CA HIS A 295 -19.76 18.92 11.95
C HIS A 295 -18.33 18.34 11.70
N ALA A 296 -17.57 18.14 12.78
CA ALA A 296 -16.25 17.51 12.71
C ALA A 296 -16.35 16.03 12.27
N ALA A 297 -17.33 15.29 12.83
CA ALA A 297 -17.56 13.89 12.47
C ALA A 297 -17.98 13.73 10.99
N ALA A 298 -18.90 14.56 10.49
CA ALA A 298 -19.28 14.57 9.08
C ALA A 298 -18.09 14.91 8.16
N GLY A 299 -17.22 15.80 8.61
CA GLY A 299 -16.02 16.18 7.89
C GLY A 299 -15.00 15.04 7.71
N LEU A 300 -15.04 13.97 8.53
CA LEU A 300 -14.19 12.78 8.32
C LEU A 300 -14.55 12.07 7.02
N PHE A 301 -15.84 11.84 6.81
CA PHE A 301 -16.33 11.16 5.59
C PHE A 301 -16.11 12.02 4.34
N ALA A 302 -16.17 13.34 4.44
CA ALA A 302 -15.90 14.24 3.31
C ALA A 302 -14.43 14.19 2.84
N LYS A 303 -13.52 13.66 3.66
CA LYS A 303 -12.08 13.53 3.37
C LYS A 303 -11.68 12.14 2.88
N VAL A 304 -12.61 11.19 2.86
CA VAL A 304 -12.37 9.88 2.23
C VAL A 304 -12.04 10.10 0.75
N ASP A 305 -11.00 9.44 0.28
CA ASP A 305 -10.62 9.48 -1.12
C ASP A 305 -11.52 8.58 -1.96
N TYR A 306 -12.71 9.10 -2.29
CA TYR A 306 -13.65 8.41 -3.14
C TYR A 306 -13.12 8.15 -4.56
N HIS A 307 -12.13 8.94 -5.03
CA HIS A 307 -11.51 8.72 -6.33
C HIS A 307 -10.76 7.39 -6.37
N THR A 308 -10.01 7.10 -5.31
CA THR A 308 -9.33 5.81 -5.16
C THR A 308 -10.33 4.66 -5.03
N LEU A 309 -11.43 4.81 -4.29
CA LEU A 309 -12.44 3.75 -4.18
C LEU A 309 -13.11 3.45 -5.53
N LEU A 310 -13.47 4.49 -6.30
CA LEU A 310 -14.04 4.36 -7.64
C LEU A 310 -13.02 3.73 -8.62
N PHE A 311 -11.74 4.07 -8.50
CA PHE A 311 -10.68 3.44 -9.26
C PHE A 311 -10.65 1.92 -9.03
N PHE A 312 -10.75 1.46 -7.78
CA PHE A 312 -10.80 0.03 -7.45
C PHE A 312 -12.02 -0.67 -8.06
N ILE A 313 -13.20 -0.05 -8.00
CA ILE A 313 -14.42 -0.62 -8.59
C ILE A 313 -14.21 -0.89 -10.09
N GLY A 314 -13.75 0.10 -10.85
CA GLY A 314 -13.51 -0.06 -12.27
C GLY A 314 -12.42 -1.07 -12.58
N LEU A 315 -11.35 -1.09 -11.79
CA LEU A 315 -10.23 -2.03 -11.93
C LEU A 315 -10.68 -3.48 -11.75
N PHE A 316 -11.43 -3.79 -10.69
CA PHE A 316 -11.92 -5.15 -10.43
C PHE A 316 -12.82 -5.65 -11.57
N VAL A 317 -13.67 -4.79 -12.13
CA VAL A 317 -14.50 -5.14 -13.30
C VAL A 317 -13.64 -5.52 -14.51
N VAL A 318 -12.58 -4.76 -14.78
CA VAL A 318 -11.70 -5.06 -15.92
C VAL A 318 -10.91 -6.35 -15.69
N VAL A 319 -10.42 -6.58 -14.48
CA VAL A 319 -9.69 -7.81 -14.12
C VAL A 319 -10.59 -9.04 -14.20
N SER A 320 -11.83 -8.97 -13.70
CA SER A 320 -12.83 -10.04 -13.84
C SER A 320 -13.07 -10.40 -15.31
N GLY A 321 -13.14 -9.41 -16.20
CA GLY A 321 -13.28 -9.68 -17.63
C GLY A 321 -12.07 -10.39 -18.26
N LEU A 322 -10.85 -10.13 -17.76
CA LEU A 322 -9.67 -10.88 -18.20
C LEU A 322 -9.69 -12.32 -17.68
N GLU A 323 -10.17 -12.52 -16.45
CA GLU A 323 -10.29 -13.83 -15.83
C GLU A 323 -11.31 -14.69 -16.57
N ASP A 324 -12.54 -14.20 -16.73
CA ASP A 324 -13.65 -14.90 -17.36
C ASP A 324 -13.40 -15.22 -18.86
N THR A 325 -12.58 -14.42 -19.52
CA THR A 325 -12.16 -14.68 -20.90
C THR A 325 -10.97 -15.61 -21.05
N GLY A 326 -10.31 -16.04 -19.94
CA GLY A 326 -9.15 -16.93 -19.95
C GLY A 326 -7.83 -16.26 -20.38
N CYS A 327 -7.81 -14.92 -20.51
CA CYS A 327 -6.58 -14.19 -20.86
C CYS A 327 -5.45 -14.42 -19.85
N LEU A 328 -5.81 -14.52 -18.56
CA LEU A 328 -4.84 -14.67 -17.48
C LEU A 328 -4.23 -16.08 -17.45
N ASP A 329 -4.95 -17.10 -17.90
CA ASP A 329 -4.43 -18.47 -18.05
C ASP A 329 -3.35 -18.57 -19.12
N VAL A 330 -3.45 -17.76 -20.18
CA VAL A 330 -2.40 -17.69 -21.21
C VAL A 330 -1.11 -17.13 -20.61
N LEU A 331 -1.19 -16.08 -19.79
CA LEU A 331 -0.04 -15.50 -19.11
C LEU A 331 0.56 -16.49 -18.09
N ALA A 332 -0.28 -17.16 -17.30
CA ALA A 332 0.14 -18.22 -16.38
C ALA A 332 0.87 -19.35 -17.12
N GLY A 333 0.33 -19.78 -18.27
CA GLY A 333 0.94 -20.80 -19.12
C GLY A 333 2.30 -20.38 -19.68
N TRP A 334 2.50 -19.11 -20.01
CA TRP A 334 3.81 -18.61 -20.46
C TRP A 334 4.84 -18.63 -19.34
N ILE A 335 4.50 -18.12 -18.16
CA ILE A 335 5.40 -18.14 -16.99
C ILE A 335 5.75 -19.58 -16.63
N SER A 336 4.77 -20.49 -16.62
CA SER A 336 4.99 -21.92 -16.35
C SER A 336 5.93 -22.59 -17.36
N ARG A 337 5.83 -22.26 -18.64
CA ARG A 337 6.74 -22.77 -19.68
C ARG A 337 8.16 -22.26 -19.50
N ILE A 338 8.33 -20.96 -19.23
CA ILE A 338 9.65 -20.35 -19.05
C ILE A 338 10.32 -20.91 -17.79
N SER A 339 9.56 -21.18 -16.73
CA SER A 339 10.07 -21.73 -15.48
C SER A 339 10.43 -23.23 -15.56
N GLY A 340 9.97 -23.93 -16.60
CA GLY A 340 10.19 -25.37 -16.76
C GLY A 340 9.57 -26.19 -15.61
N GLY A 341 8.57 -25.66 -14.90
CA GLY A 341 7.94 -26.31 -13.75
C GLY A 341 8.74 -26.22 -12.43
N HIS A 342 9.88 -25.51 -12.42
CA HIS A 342 10.68 -25.35 -11.21
C HIS A 342 10.14 -24.23 -10.33
N ALA A 343 9.72 -24.54 -9.11
CA ALA A 343 9.15 -23.58 -8.14
C ALA A 343 10.09 -22.39 -7.88
N ALA A 344 11.39 -22.62 -7.71
CA ALA A 344 12.37 -21.55 -7.49
C ALA A 344 12.42 -20.54 -8.64
N VAL A 345 12.34 -21.03 -9.88
CA VAL A 345 12.35 -20.17 -11.07
C VAL A 345 11.04 -19.40 -11.17
N MET A 346 9.89 -20.02 -10.86
CA MET A 346 8.59 -19.33 -10.83
C MET A 346 8.58 -18.19 -9.82
N VAL A 347 9.02 -18.49 -8.59
CA VAL A 347 9.11 -17.47 -7.50
C VAL A 347 10.02 -16.33 -7.92
N ALA A 348 11.20 -16.62 -8.50
CA ALA A 348 12.11 -15.59 -8.99
C ALA A 348 11.48 -14.74 -10.10
N ILE A 349 10.80 -15.39 -11.08
CA ILE A 349 10.11 -14.66 -12.17
C ILE A 349 9.02 -13.76 -11.59
N ILE A 350 8.13 -14.28 -10.75
CA ILE A 350 7.03 -13.48 -10.17
C ILE A 350 7.60 -12.32 -9.37
N LEU A 351 8.57 -12.55 -8.50
CA LEU A 351 9.18 -11.53 -7.67
C LEU A 351 9.81 -10.40 -8.51
N TRP A 352 10.68 -10.75 -9.46
CA TRP A 352 11.38 -9.76 -10.28
C TRP A 352 10.49 -9.11 -11.33
N LEU A 353 9.59 -9.86 -11.96
CA LEU A 353 8.61 -9.31 -12.90
C LEU A 353 7.72 -8.28 -12.17
N SER A 354 7.20 -8.64 -10.98
CA SER A 354 6.41 -7.75 -10.17
C SER A 354 7.19 -6.50 -9.80
N ALA A 355 8.45 -6.65 -9.39
CA ALA A 355 9.29 -5.52 -9.01
C ALA A 355 9.56 -4.57 -10.19
N VAL A 356 9.89 -5.12 -11.37
CA VAL A 356 10.15 -4.31 -12.56
C VAL A 356 8.88 -3.63 -13.07
N CYS A 357 7.76 -4.34 -13.12
CA CYS A 357 6.49 -3.74 -13.55
C CYS A 357 6.03 -2.65 -12.58
N SER A 358 6.06 -2.93 -11.27
CA SER A 358 5.66 -1.98 -10.25
C SER A 358 6.57 -0.74 -10.17
N ALA A 359 7.81 -0.81 -10.63
CA ALA A 359 8.68 0.36 -10.72
C ALA A 359 8.16 1.44 -11.68
N PHE A 360 7.35 1.07 -12.67
CA PHE A 360 6.85 1.98 -13.71
C PHE A 360 5.33 2.08 -13.75
N VAL A 361 4.63 1.11 -13.17
CA VAL A 361 3.17 1.03 -13.12
C VAL A 361 2.77 0.97 -11.65
N ASP A 362 1.67 1.64 -11.30
CA ASP A 362 1.13 1.59 -9.94
C ASP A 362 0.96 0.14 -9.46
N ASN A 363 1.38 -0.15 -8.25
CA ASN A 363 1.40 -1.48 -7.64
C ASN A 363 0.00 -2.12 -7.53
N ILE A 364 -1.05 -1.32 -7.43
CA ILE A 364 -2.42 -1.78 -7.23
C ILE A 364 -2.98 -2.54 -8.44
N PRO A 365 -3.04 -1.95 -9.67
CA PRO A 365 -3.59 -2.66 -10.83
C PRO A 365 -2.75 -3.88 -11.20
N PHE A 366 -1.45 -3.83 -10.98
CA PHE A 366 -0.59 -4.97 -11.24
C PHE A 366 -0.90 -6.15 -10.30
N SER A 367 -0.99 -5.93 -9.00
CA SER A 367 -1.31 -6.99 -8.03
C SER A 367 -2.69 -7.61 -8.28
N ALA A 368 -3.72 -6.77 -8.52
CA ALA A 368 -5.06 -7.26 -8.81
C ALA A 368 -5.10 -8.19 -10.04
N THR A 369 -4.33 -7.85 -11.09
CA THR A 369 -4.24 -8.68 -12.30
C THR A 369 -3.46 -9.98 -12.08
N MET A 370 -2.42 -9.94 -11.23
CA MET A 370 -1.56 -11.10 -11.01
C MET A 370 -2.13 -12.13 -10.03
N VAL A 371 -3.10 -11.76 -9.20
CA VAL A 371 -3.74 -12.71 -8.27
C VAL A 371 -4.35 -13.91 -8.97
N PRO A 372 -5.23 -13.77 -9.97
CA PRO A 372 -5.74 -14.92 -10.72
C PRO A 372 -4.65 -15.70 -11.47
N VAL A 373 -3.59 -14.99 -11.96
CA VAL A 373 -2.46 -15.65 -12.63
C VAL A 373 -1.73 -16.62 -11.70
N ILE A 374 -1.41 -16.19 -10.47
CA ILE A 374 -0.73 -17.08 -9.49
C ILE A 374 -1.65 -18.20 -9.01
N GLN A 375 -2.98 -18.00 -8.95
CA GLN A 375 -3.95 -19.04 -8.66
C GLN A 375 -3.95 -20.11 -9.76
N SER A 376 -4.04 -19.73 -11.03
CA SER A 376 -3.96 -20.64 -12.18
C SER A 376 -2.63 -21.38 -12.23
N MET A 377 -1.51 -20.70 -11.94
CA MET A 377 -0.18 -21.33 -11.85
C MET A 377 -0.09 -22.35 -10.72
N SER A 378 -0.60 -22.03 -9.54
CA SER A 378 -0.63 -22.95 -8.40
C SER A 378 -1.42 -24.23 -8.70
N GLN A 379 -2.61 -24.06 -9.30
CA GLN A 379 -3.46 -25.18 -9.70
C GLN A 379 -2.83 -26.06 -10.80
N SER A 380 -2.21 -25.45 -11.80
CA SER A 380 -1.65 -26.17 -12.95
C SER A 380 -0.32 -26.85 -12.68
N GLN A 381 0.52 -26.26 -11.79
CA GLN A 381 1.89 -26.73 -11.54
C GLN A 381 2.08 -27.34 -10.12
N GLY A 382 1.07 -27.26 -9.26
CA GLY A 382 1.15 -27.78 -7.89
C GLY A 382 2.12 -27.01 -6.97
N VAL A 383 2.46 -25.77 -7.30
CA VAL A 383 3.29 -24.91 -6.46
C VAL A 383 2.40 -24.27 -5.38
N ASP A 384 2.92 -24.15 -4.17
CA ASP A 384 2.20 -23.53 -3.06
C ASP A 384 1.75 -22.10 -3.41
N LEU A 385 0.44 -21.88 -3.36
CA LEU A 385 -0.18 -20.60 -3.67
C LEU A 385 0.31 -19.49 -2.74
N SER A 386 0.50 -19.80 -1.45
CA SER A 386 0.97 -18.82 -0.47
C SER A 386 2.37 -18.34 -0.81
N LEU A 387 3.26 -19.23 -1.28
CA LEU A 387 4.61 -18.87 -1.69
C LEU A 387 4.60 -17.91 -2.89
N LEU A 388 3.74 -18.17 -3.88
CA LEU A 388 3.57 -17.28 -5.04
C LEU A 388 2.98 -15.93 -4.62
N ALA A 389 2.04 -15.94 -3.65
CA ALA A 389 1.46 -14.74 -3.06
C ALA A 389 2.50 -13.86 -2.35
N TRP A 390 3.41 -14.48 -1.57
CA TRP A 390 4.50 -13.75 -0.91
C TRP A 390 5.48 -13.14 -1.93
N ALA A 391 5.80 -13.87 -2.99
CA ALA A 391 6.65 -13.34 -4.07
C ALA A 391 5.98 -12.16 -4.79
N LEU A 392 4.68 -12.27 -5.08
CA LEU A 392 3.89 -11.21 -5.70
C LEU A 392 3.82 -9.97 -4.80
N SER A 393 3.42 -10.14 -3.54
CA SER A 393 3.29 -9.06 -2.55
C SER A 393 4.60 -8.27 -2.40
N ILE A 394 5.68 -8.98 -2.05
CA ILE A 394 7.00 -8.36 -1.84
C ILE A 394 7.50 -7.71 -3.13
N GLY A 395 7.38 -8.40 -4.27
CA GLY A 395 7.82 -7.88 -5.55
C GLY A 395 7.10 -6.60 -5.95
N THR A 396 5.79 -6.57 -5.77
CA THR A 396 4.95 -5.43 -6.13
C THR A 396 5.22 -4.21 -5.25
N ASP A 397 5.20 -4.39 -3.93
CA ASP A 397 5.34 -3.27 -2.99
C ASP A 397 6.76 -2.70 -3.00
N LEU A 398 7.77 -3.57 -2.91
CA LEU A 398 9.16 -3.11 -2.89
C LEU A 398 9.61 -2.59 -4.25
N GLY A 399 9.13 -3.20 -5.35
CA GLY A 399 9.45 -2.77 -6.71
C GLY A 399 9.03 -1.34 -6.99
N GLY A 400 7.86 -0.95 -6.51
CA GLY A 400 7.33 0.41 -6.61
C GLY A 400 8.26 1.47 -6.03
N SER A 401 9.14 1.12 -5.11
CA SER A 401 10.10 2.05 -4.49
C SER A 401 11.24 2.48 -5.42
N ALA A 402 11.45 1.83 -6.57
CA ALA A 402 12.60 2.08 -7.45
C ALA A 402 12.54 3.43 -8.15
N THR A 403 11.36 3.92 -8.49
CA THR A 403 11.15 5.17 -9.25
C THR A 403 10.18 6.12 -8.56
N PRO A 404 10.20 7.42 -8.87
CA PRO A 404 9.30 8.38 -8.23
C PRO A 404 7.82 8.16 -8.55
N ILE A 405 7.47 7.38 -9.56
CA ILE A 405 6.08 7.12 -9.99
C ILE A 405 5.60 5.70 -9.69
N GLY A 406 6.48 4.79 -9.25
CA GLY A 406 6.15 3.38 -9.05
C GLY A 406 5.18 3.12 -7.88
N ALA A 407 5.08 4.04 -6.92
CA ALA A 407 4.09 3.98 -5.86
C ALA A 407 3.53 5.37 -5.55
N SER A 408 2.27 5.46 -5.15
CA SER A 408 1.62 6.73 -4.84
C SER A 408 2.28 7.47 -3.67
N ALA A 409 2.84 6.77 -2.68
CA ALA A 409 3.61 7.35 -1.59
C ALA A 409 4.85 8.12 -2.08
N ASN A 410 5.51 7.65 -3.16
CA ASN A 410 6.68 8.32 -3.74
C ASN A 410 6.28 9.69 -4.32
N VAL A 411 5.16 9.72 -5.05
CA VAL A 411 4.62 10.95 -5.64
C VAL A 411 4.25 11.95 -4.54
N VAL A 412 3.61 11.50 -3.47
CA VAL A 412 3.21 12.36 -2.35
C VAL A 412 4.45 12.91 -1.64
N GLY A 413 5.41 12.07 -1.27
CA GLY A 413 6.60 12.52 -0.55
C GLY A 413 7.47 13.49 -1.36
N THR A 414 7.67 13.20 -2.65
CA THR A 414 8.39 14.12 -3.55
C THR A 414 7.63 15.43 -3.78
N SER A 415 6.28 15.39 -3.84
CA SER A 415 5.45 16.60 -3.93
C SER A 415 5.53 17.44 -2.66
N VAL A 416 5.54 16.82 -1.47
CA VAL A 416 5.72 17.53 -0.19
C VAL A 416 7.09 18.21 -0.17
N ALA A 417 8.15 17.52 -0.57
CA ALA A 417 9.49 18.11 -0.68
C ALA A 417 9.51 19.32 -1.63
N ALA A 418 8.91 19.17 -2.81
CA ALA A 418 8.84 20.25 -3.81
C ALA A 418 8.06 21.49 -3.32
N LYS A 419 6.90 21.28 -2.68
CA LYS A 419 6.10 22.37 -2.07
C LYS A 419 6.86 23.12 -0.98
N ASN A 420 7.82 22.46 -0.34
CA ASN A 420 8.68 23.06 0.68
C ASN A 420 9.98 23.67 0.12
N GLY A 421 10.12 23.76 -1.19
CA GLY A 421 11.28 24.39 -1.85
C GLY A 421 12.43 23.42 -2.15
N HIS A 422 12.23 22.11 -1.98
CA HIS A 422 13.24 21.08 -2.20
C HIS A 422 12.77 20.06 -3.27
N PRO A 423 12.69 20.45 -4.56
CA PRO A 423 12.22 19.55 -5.61
C PRO A 423 13.18 18.37 -5.80
N VAL A 424 12.62 17.17 -5.85
CA VAL A 424 13.37 15.93 -6.09
C VAL A 424 13.31 15.60 -7.57
N THR A 425 14.47 15.59 -8.24
CA THR A 425 14.53 15.18 -9.64
C THR A 425 14.46 13.67 -9.77
N TRP A 426 14.01 13.19 -10.94
CA TRP A 426 13.99 11.76 -11.26
C TRP A 426 15.36 11.09 -11.03
N GLY A 427 16.43 11.73 -11.53
CA GLY A 427 17.80 11.21 -11.35
C GLY A 427 18.22 11.13 -9.89
N THR A 428 17.86 12.12 -9.06
CA THR A 428 18.16 12.12 -7.63
C THR A 428 17.43 10.99 -6.92
N TYR A 429 16.14 10.79 -7.21
CA TYR A 429 15.35 9.73 -6.63
C TYR A 429 15.92 8.35 -6.98
N CYS A 430 16.05 8.04 -8.28
CA CYS A 430 16.53 6.74 -8.75
C CYS A 430 17.96 6.43 -8.32
N LYS A 431 18.82 7.44 -8.18
CA LYS A 431 20.22 7.26 -7.72
C LYS A 431 20.29 6.57 -6.36
N TYR A 432 19.36 6.85 -5.45
CA TYR A 432 19.35 6.30 -4.09
C TYR A 432 18.36 5.16 -3.93
N CYS A 433 17.17 5.28 -4.50
CA CYS A 433 16.10 4.32 -4.28
C CYS A 433 16.19 3.08 -5.19
N ALA A 434 16.61 3.20 -6.46
CA ALA A 434 16.69 2.05 -7.35
C ALA A 434 17.74 1.00 -6.90
N PRO A 435 18.97 1.37 -6.50
CA PRO A 435 19.92 0.38 -5.95
C PRO A 435 19.42 -0.23 -4.63
N ALA A 436 18.74 0.55 -3.77
CA ALA A 436 18.14 0.03 -2.56
C ALA A 436 17.05 -1.01 -2.87
N THR A 437 16.22 -0.76 -3.90
CA THR A 437 15.20 -1.72 -4.36
C THR A 437 15.83 -3.03 -4.83
N VAL A 438 16.87 -2.96 -5.67
CA VAL A 438 17.59 -4.17 -6.13
C VAL A 438 18.16 -4.94 -4.94
N LEU A 439 18.72 -4.24 -3.94
CA LEU A 439 19.26 -4.85 -2.73
C LEU A 439 18.16 -5.59 -1.96
N VAL A 440 17.03 -4.94 -1.65
CA VAL A 440 15.97 -5.57 -0.83
C VAL A 440 15.24 -6.68 -1.58
N ILE A 441 15.01 -6.55 -2.89
CA ILE A 441 14.41 -7.63 -3.71
C ILE A 441 15.35 -8.86 -3.75
N THR A 442 16.66 -8.65 -3.86
CA THR A 442 17.63 -9.74 -3.81
C THR A 442 17.63 -10.43 -2.45
N ILE A 443 17.61 -9.66 -1.35
CA ILE A 443 17.51 -10.21 0.02
C ILE A 443 16.20 -10.99 0.17
N ALA A 444 15.09 -10.42 -0.28
CA ALA A 444 13.78 -11.08 -0.20
C ALA A 444 13.74 -12.39 -0.99
N MET A 445 14.33 -12.44 -2.20
CA MET A 445 14.46 -13.66 -2.99
C MET A 445 15.23 -14.74 -2.23
N VAL A 446 16.38 -14.38 -1.65
CA VAL A 446 17.19 -15.33 -0.84
C VAL A 446 16.39 -15.83 0.37
N CYS A 447 15.68 -14.94 1.06
CA CYS A 447 14.84 -15.33 2.20
C CYS A 447 13.71 -16.29 1.80
N LEU A 448 13.03 -16.00 0.67
CA LEU A 448 11.99 -16.89 0.13
C LEU A 448 12.56 -18.27 -0.22
N PHE A 449 13.73 -18.32 -0.87
CA PHE A 449 14.36 -19.58 -1.24
C PHE A 449 14.80 -20.41 -0.02
N VAL A 450 15.44 -19.76 0.96
CA VAL A 450 15.92 -20.45 2.17
C VAL A 450 14.76 -20.96 3.03
N ARG A 451 13.63 -20.27 3.02
CA ARG A 451 12.52 -20.60 3.93
C ARG A 451 11.54 -21.61 3.33
N TYR A 452 11.34 -21.60 2.02
CA TYR A 452 10.23 -22.33 1.40
C TYR A 452 10.67 -23.34 0.30
N LEU A 453 11.92 -23.29 -0.14
CA LEU A 453 12.46 -24.13 -1.18
C LEU A 453 13.69 -24.91 -0.73
#